data_6c72c7604a3fa28269d86c91caa79e13
#
_entry.id   6c72c7604a3fa28269d86c91caa79e13
#
_cell.length_a   1.000
_cell.length_b   1.000
_cell.length_c   1.000
_cell.angle_alpha   90.00
_cell.angle_beta   90.00
_cell.angle_gamma   90.00
#
_symmetry.space_group_name_H-M   'P 1'
#
loop_
_entity.id
_entity.type
_entity.pdbx_description
1 polymer ?
#
loop_
_entity_poly.entity_id
_entity_poly.type
_entity_poly.pdbx_seq_one_letter_code
_entity_poly.pdbx_strand_id
1 'polypeptide(L)'
;MPIRIQNNLPATEILEKENIFVMPEDRAFRQDIRPLRILILNLMPNKITTETQLLRGLSNSPLQVDIDLLYTASYRPKNTMGDHLTKFYETFDDVSGRYYDGMIITGAPVEQMDFEEVAYWPELAAIMEWSNTHVYSTLHICWGAQAGLHYHYGIPKYDVPEKVFGIFPHSMTYTKPVKLFRGFDDIFQIPHSRHTEIRREDILAHKSLRLLSESDESGVYAVSDLTGRKIFVTGHSEYDANTLRDEYLRDLEKGIPIEIPKNYFPGDDSSKDPLVTWRSSATLLFTNWLNYYVYQETPFDLSTLLPASDQK
;
A
#
# COMPACT_ATOMS: atom_id res chain seq x y z
N MET A 1 -3.55 18.73 8.68
CA MET A 1 -3.28 18.40 10.08
C MET A 1 -2.46 17.12 10.08
N PRO A 2 -1.58 16.87 11.08
CA PRO A 2 -0.66 15.76 11.04
C PRO A 2 -1.32 14.42 11.36
N ILE A 3 -0.66 13.33 10.96
CA ILE A 3 -1.00 11.98 11.42
C ILE A 3 -0.87 11.90 12.94
N ARG A 4 -1.88 11.34 13.60
CA ARG A 4 -1.79 10.90 14.99
C ARG A 4 -1.18 9.50 15.04
N ILE A 5 -0.11 9.36 15.77
CA ILE A 5 0.63 8.10 15.93
C ILE A 5 0.82 7.78 17.41
N GLN A 6 0.99 6.48 17.69
CA GLN A 6 1.23 5.99 19.04
C GLN A 6 2.49 6.65 19.64
N ASN A 7 2.42 6.98 20.92
CA ASN A 7 3.55 7.52 21.63
C ASN A 7 4.76 6.57 21.56
N ASN A 8 5.94 7.12 21.27
CA ASN A 8 7.19 6.39 21.13
C ASN A 8 7.27 5.35 19.99
N LEU A 9 6.46 5.49 18.96
CA LEU A 9 6.63 4.70 17.72
C LEU A 9 7.99 5.07 17.08
N PRO A 10 8.87 4.11 16.72
CA PRO A 10 10.20 4.41 16.16
C PRO A 10 10.17 5.26 14.90
N ALA A 11 9.12 5.14 14.06
CA ALA A 11 8.92 5.95 12.89
C ALA A 11 8.85 7.47 13.21
N THR A 12 8.44 7.85 14.42
CA THR A 12 8.33 9.26 14.84
C THR A 12 9.66 10.00 14.67
N GLU A 13 10.74 9.44 15.19
CA GLU A 13 12.07 10.07 15.13
C GLU A 13 12.58 10.23 13.70
N ILE A 14 12.27 9.29 12.82
CA ILE A 14 12.66 9.32 11.42
C ILE A 14 11.90 10.44 10.70
N LEU A 15 10.58 10.48 10.87
CA LEU A 15 9.71 11.46 10.24
C LEU A 15 10.01 12.88 10.68
N GLU A 16 10.28 13.10 11.98
CA GLU A 16 10.69 14.41 12.51
C GLU A 16 12.03 14.88 11.93
N LYS A 17 13.02 14.00 11.75
CA LYS A 17 14.29 14.32 11.06
C LYS A 17 14.09 14.73 9.60
N GLU A 18 13.04 14.23 8.97
CA GLU A 18 12.65 14.60 7.59
C GLU A 18 11.79 15.87 7.52
N ASN A 19 11.61 16.59 8.64
CA ASN A 19 10.70 17.73 8.77
C ASN A 19 9.22 17.40 8.45
N ILE A 20 8.83 16.15 8.66
CA ILE A 20 7.45 15.71 8.52
C ILE A 20 6.81 15.80 9.90
N PHE A 21 5.76 16.62 10.01
CA PHE A 21 5.06 16.82 11.26
C PHE A 21 4.12 15.65 11.55
N VAL A 22 4.38 14.96 12.65
CA VAL A 22 3.52 13.91 13.22
C VAL A 22 3.01 14.37 14.58
N MET A 23 1.83 13.90 14.98
CA MET A 23 1.19 14.29 16.23
C MET A 23 1.13 13.06 17.16
N PRO A 24 1.89 13.04 18.27
CA PRO A 24 1.72 12.02 19.32
C PRO A 24 0.30 12.07 19.91
N GLU A 25 -0.19 10.93 20.37
CA GLU A 25 -1.55 10.79 20.93
C GLU A 25 -1.87 11.81 22.02
N ASP A 26 -0.96 12.08 22.93
CA ASP A 26 -1.14 13.03 24.03
C ASP A 26 -1.47 14.45 23.56
N ARG A 27 -0.97 14.82 22.39
CA ARG A 27 -1.23 16.14 21.79
C ARG A 27 -2.57 16.16 21.05
N ALA A 28 -2.93 15.06 20.42
CA ALA A 28 -4.15 14.93 19.60
C ALA A 28 -5.43 15.01 20.43
N PHE A 29 -5.43 14.52 21.67
CA PHE A 29 -6.58 14.51 22.58
C PHE A 29 -7.20 15.89 22.89
N ARG A 30 -6.53 16.98 22.51
CA ARG A 30 -6.98 18.36 22.78
C ARG A 30 -7.72 19.00 21.59
N GLN A 31 -7.99 18.27 20.53
CA GLN A 31 -8.63 18.81 19.33
C GLN A 31 -10.04 18.20 19.16
N ASP A 32 -11.04 19.04 18.98
CA ASP A 32 -12.45 18.64 18.80
C ASP A 32 -12.74 18.33 17.32
N ILE A 33 -12.02 17.35 16.75
CA ILE A 33 -12.13 16.92 15.35
C ILE A 33 -12.18 15.38 15.31
N ARG A 34 -13.14 14.83 14.56
CA ARG A 34 -13.12 13.38 14.28
C ARG A 34 -11.96 13.05 13.32
N PRO A 35 -10.90 12.40 13.77
CA PRO A 35 -9.84 11.95 12.89
C PRO A 35 -10.34 10.81 11.99
N LEU A 36 -9.73 10.67 10.81
CA LEU A 36 -9.91 9.48 9.98
C LEU A 36 -9.18 8.30 10.63
N ARG A 37 -9.84 7.17 10.73
CA ARG A 37 -9.26 5.95 11.27
C ARG A 37 -8.76 5.07 10.14
N ILE A 38 -7.46 4.88 10.06
CA ILE A 38 -6.80 4.07 9.03
C ILE A 38 -6.15 2.86 9.67
N LEU A 39 -6.49 1.67 9.17
CA LEU A 39 -5.87 0.40 9.56
C LEU A 39 -4.78 0.04 8.54
N ILE A 40 -3.59 -0.31 8.99
CA ILE A 40 -2.50 -0.79 8.13
C ILE A 40 -2.21 -2.26 8.45
N LEU A 41 -2.63 -3.17 7.58
CA LEU A 41 -2.20 -4.56 7.62
C LEU A 41 -0.82 -4.65 6.97
N ASN A 42 0.21 -4.72 7.81
CA ASN A 42 1.59 -4.77 7.38
C ASN A 42 2.05 -6.23 7.28
N LEU A 43 2.15 -6.75 6.05
CA LEU A 43 2.60 -8.12 5.75
C LEU A 43 4.12 -8.21 5.51
N MET A 44 4.80 -7.05 5.43
CA MET A 44 6.25 -7.01 5.18
C MET A 44 7.06 -7.51 6.38
N PRO A 45 8.20 -8.16 6.13
CA PRO A 45 9.06 -8.69 7.20
C PRO A 45 9.77 -7.60 8.01
N ASN A 46 10.14 -6.47 7.38
CA ASN A 46 10.72 -5.31 8.08
C ASN A 46 9.61 -4.30 8.39
N LYS A 47 8.97 -4.47 9.55
CA LYS A 47 7.82 -3.65 9.96
C LYS A 47 8.16 -2.16 10.03
N ILE A 48 9.25 -1.81 10.69
CA ILE A 48 9.62 -0.40 10.96
C ILE A 48 9.86 0.38 9.66
N THR A 49 10.54 -0.21 8.70
CA THR A 49 10.77 0.43 7.39
C THR A 49 9.45 0.69 6.68
N THR A 50 8.58 -0.32 6.59
CA THR A 50 7.28 -0.21 5.92
C THR A 50 6.36 0.79 6.61
N GLU A 51 6.33 0.79 7.96
CA GLU A 51 5.61 1.80 8.75
C GLU A 51 6.04 3.21 8.37
N THR A 52 7.37 3.45 8.40
CA THR A 52 7.93 4.78 8.09
C THR A 52 7.55 5.22 6.67
N GLN A 53 7.65 4.33 5.70
CA GLN A 53 7.31 4.61 4.30
C GLN A 53 5.83 4.98 4.13
N LEU A 54 4.93 4.19 4.70
CA LEU A 54 3.48 4.44 4.61
C LEU A 54 3.07 5.69 5.39
N LEU A 55 3.58 5.87 6.61
CA LEU A 55 3.30 7.05 7.41
C LEU A 55 3.78 8.34 6.74
N ARG A 56 4.92 8.30 6.05
CA ARG A 56 5.40 9.45 5.25
C ARG A 56 4.43 9.79 4.12
N GLY A 57 3.92 8.80 3.40
CA GLY A 57 2.91 8.99 2.34
C GLY A 57 1.62 9.61 2.88
N LEU A 58 1.12 9.10 4.00
CA LEU A 58 -0.13 9.55 4.63
C LEU A 58 -0.01 10.92 5.32
N SER A 59 1.20 11.32 5.78
CA SER A 59 1.40 12.55 6.56
C SER A 59 1.31 13.83 5.74
N ASN A 60 1.41 13.75 4.41
CA ASN A 60 1.31 14.92 3.53
C ASN A 60 -0.15 15.31 3.23
N SER A 61 -0.97 15.41 4.27
CA SER A 61 -2.38 15.76 4.19
C SER A 61 -2.75 16.74 5.33
N PRO A 62 -3.67 17.69 5.09
CA PRO A 62 -4.21 18.53 6.16
C PRO A 62 -5.22 17.77 7.06
N LEU A 63 -5.60 16.54 6.71
CA LEU A 63 -6.53 15.73 7.46
C LEU A 63 -5.86 15.12 8.69
N GLN A 64 -6.58 15.06 9.80
CA GLN A 64 -6.13 14.30 10.96
C GLN A 64 -6.41 12.81 10.73
N VAL A 65 -5.40 11.98 10.92
CA VAL A 65 -5.47 10.53 10.68
C VAL A 65 -4.94 9.80 11.90
N ASP A 66 -5.75 8.88 12.41
CA ASP A 66 -5.38 7.91 13.44
C ASP A 66 -4.98 6.60 12.75
N ILE A 67 -3.86 6.04 13.17
CA ILE A 67 -3.30 4.82 12.56
C ILE A 67 -3.32 3.68 13.58
N ASP A 68 -4.00 2.59 13.21
CA ASP A 68 -3.88 1.30 13.88
C ASP A 68 -3.03 0.38 13.00
N LEU A 69 -2.08 -0.35 13.61
CA LEU A 69 -1.18 -1.27 12.91
C LEU A 69 -1.62 -2.71 13.18
N LEU A 70 -1.82 -3.49 12.12
CA LEU A 70 -2.30 -4.86 12.18
C LEU A 70 -1.23 -5.81 11.61
N TYR A 71 -1.05 -6.97 12.23
CA TYR A 71 -0.26 -8.07 11.71
C TYR A 71 -1.07 -9.38 11.72
N THR A 72 -0.64 -10.36 10.92
CA THR A 72 -1.25 -11.70 10.91
C THR A 72 -0.72 -12.51 12.09
N ALA A 73 -1.59 -12.87 13.03
CA ALA A 73 -1.23 -13.63 14.24
C ALA A 73 -0.89 -15.09 13.94
N SER A 74 -1.44 -15.66 12.86
CA SER A 74 -1.17 -17.02 12.38
C SER A 74 0.26 -17.22 11.88
N TYR A 75 1.03 -16.13 11.65
CA TYR A 75 2.42 -16.19 11.22
C TYR A 75 3.29 -15.22 12.02
N ARG A 76 4.28 -15.72 12.75
CA ARG A 76 5.25 -14.90 13.46
C ARG A 76 6.45 -14.59 12.55
N PRO A 77 6.67 -13.33 12.17
CA PRO A 77 7.82 -12.95 11.35
C PRO A 77 9.13 -13.20 12.10
N LYS A 78 10.10 -13.82 11.42
CA LYS A 78 11.42 -14.14 12.00
C LYS A 78 12.30 -12.91 12.24
N ASN A 79 12.02 -11.80 11.56
CA ASN A 79 12.88 -10.61 11.46
C ASN A 79 12.38 -9.40 12.25
N THR A 80 11.25 -9.51 12.95
CA THR A 80 10.73 -8.40 13.76
C THR A 80 10.98 -8.69 15.24
N MET A 81 11.50 -7.71 15.97
CA MET A 81 11.67 -7.84 17.42
C MET A 81 10.28 -8.02 18.05
N GLY A 82 10.10 -9.11 18.81
CA GLY A 82 8.82 -9.44 19.44
C GLY A 82 8.23 -8.29 20.27
N ASP A 83 9.09 -7.51 20.93
CA ASP A 83 8.71 -6.33 21.70
C ASP A 83 8.06 -5.23 20.85
N HIS A 84 8.50 -5.02 19.61
CA HIS A 84 7.91 -4.02 18.70
C HIS A 84 6.49 -4.42 18.31
N LEU A 85 6.27 -5.68 17.90
CA LEU A 85 4.93 -6.18 17.56
C LEU A 85 3.99 -6.07 18.76
N THR A 86 4.39 -6.56 19.91
CA THR A 86 3.55 -6.55 21.11
C THR A 86 3.18 -5.13 21.57
N LYS A 87 4.04 -4.16 21.30
CA LYS A 87 3.84 -2.78 21.76
C LYS A 87 3.00 -1.93 20.81
N PHE A 88 3.11 -2.14 19.49
CA PHE A 88 2.57 -1.22 18.49
C PHE A 88 1.55 -1.86 17.55
N TYR A 89 1.48 -3.19 17.48
CA TYR A 89 0.59 -3.91 16.59
C TYR A 89 -0.53 -4.60 17.34
N GLU A 90 -1.66 -4.67 16.69
CA GLU A 90 -2.84 -5.41 17.13
C GLU A 90 -3.04 -6.66 16.26
N THR A 91 -3.79 -7.65 16.79
CA THR A 91 -4.25 -8.82 16.04
C THR A 91 -5.61 -8.55 15.42
N PHE A 92 -6.06 -9.44 14.53
CA PHE A 92 -7.38 -9.30 13.92
C PHE A 92 -8.50 -9.40 14.99
N ASP A 93 -8.32 -10.22 16.01
CA ASP A 93 -9.29 -10.34 17.12
C ASP A 93 -9.46 -9.02 17.88
N ASP A 94 -8.37 -8.25 18.04
CA ASP A 94 -8.39 -6.96 18.74
C ASP A 94 -9.17 -5.87 17.98
N VAL A 95 -9.18 -5.93 16.63
CA VAL A 95 -9.77 -4.89 15.77
C VAL A 95 -11.09 -5.28 15.13
N SER A 96 -11.48 -6.55 15.16
CA SER A 96 -12.63 -7.11 14.42
C SER A 96 -13.97 -6.44 14.73
N GLY A 97 -14.13 -5.88 15.94
CA GLY A 97 -15.33 -5.13 16.34
C GLY A 97 -15.30 -3.63 16.00
N ARG A 98 -14.26 -3.14 15.34
CA ARG A 98 -14.09 -1.71 15.04
C ARG A 98 -14.40 -1.42 13.57
N TYR A 99 -14.69 -0.14 13.29
CA TYR A 99 -14.92 0.38 11.94
C TYR A 99 -13.82 1.37 11.58
N TYR A 100 -13.45 1.40 10.28
CA TYR A 100 -12.37 2.22 9.75
C TYR A 100 -12.82 3.00 8.51
N ASP A 101 -12.30 4.22 8.37
CA ASP A 101 -12.47 5.03 7.15
C ASP A 101 -11.69 4.45 5.98
N GLY A 102 -10.50 3.93 6.27
CA GLY A 102 -9.63 3.32 5.25
C GLY A 102 -8.77 2.20 5.80
N MET A 103 -8.28 1.36 4.89
CA MET A 103 -7.33 0.31 5.19
C MET A 103 -6.25 0.24 4.11
N ILE A 104 -5.02 -0.04 4.52
CA ILE A 104 -3.93 -0.38 3.60
C ILE A 104 -3.52 -1.83 3.85
N ILE A 105 -3.44 -2.62 2.78
CA ILE A 105 -2.87 -3.99 2.81
C ILE A 105 -1.57 -3.95 2.02
N THR A 106 -0.45 -4.20 2.68
CA THR A 106 0.88 -4.11 2.07
C THR A 106 1.23 -5.31 1.20
N GLY A 107 2.31 -5.21 0.44
CA GLY A 107 2.97 -6.34 -0.17
C GLY A 107 3.52 -7.34 0.85
N ALA A 108 3.98 -8.49 0.34
CA ALA A 108 4.66 -9.52 1.11
C ALA A 108 5.63 -10.29 0.19
N PRO A 109 6.78 -10.77 0.70
CA PRO A 109 7.78 -11.49 -0.10
C PRO A 109 7.42 -12.98 -0.27
N VAL A 110 6.19 -13.27 -0.69
CA VAL A 110 5.63 -14.62 -0.90
C VAL A 110 4.99 -14.77 -2.28
N GLU A 111 5.33 -13.89 -3.21
CA GLU A 111 4.68 -13.76 -4.51
C GLU A 111 4.82 -14.99 -5.43
N GLN A 112 5.87 -15.80 -5.25
CA GLN A 112 6.09 -17.01 -6.01
C GLN A 112 5.35 -18.24 -5.46
N MET A 113 4.69 -18.11 -4.30
CA MET A 113 3.84 -19.18 -3.75
C MET A 113 2.40 -19.01 -4.26
N ASP A 114 1.67 -20.09 -4.43
CA ASP A 114 0.23 -20.01 -4.63
C ASP A 114 -0.42 -19.36 -3.41
N PHE A 115 -1.51 -18.60 -3.62
CA PHE A 115 -2.11 -17.82 -2.54
C PHE A 115 -2.53 -18.72 -1.37
N GLU A 116 -3.13 -19.86 -1.65
CA GLU A 116 -3.62 -20.83 -0.68
C GLU A 116 -2.51 -21.56 0.08
N GLU A 117 -1.27 -21.56 -0.44
CA GLU A 117 -0.09 -22.12 0.22
C GLU A 117 0.56 -21.15 1.22
N VAL A 118 0.19 -19.88 1.17
CA VAL A 118 0.70 -18.89 2.12
C VAL A 118 0.14 -19.15 3.51
N ALA A 119 1.02 -19.36 4.49
CA ALA A 119 0.65 -19.84 5.83
C ALA A 119 -0.44 -19.00 6.54
N TYR A 120 -0.50 -17.69 6.26
CA TYR A 120 -1.51 -16.78 6.83
C TYR A 120 -2.66 -16.47 5.86
N TRP A 121 -2.79 -17.19 4.76
CA TRP A 121 -3.86 -16.96 3.77
C TRP A 121 -5.27 -17.03 4.36
N PRO A 122 -5.62 -18.04 5.20
CA PRO A 122 -6.95 -18.09 5.79
C PRO A 122 -7.30 -16.86 6.64
N GLU A 123 -6.32 -16.33 7.40
CA GLU A 123 -6.49 -15.11 8.20
C GLU A 123 -6.60 -13.89 7.32
N LEU A 124 -5.75 -13.77 6.29
CA LEU A 124 -5.81 -12.66 5.31
C LEU A 124 -7.16 -12.64 4.58
N ALA A 125 -7.67 -13.80 4.15
CA ALA A 125 -8.97 -13.93 3.52
C ALA A 125 -10.10 -13.48 4.46
N ALA A 126 -10.05 -13.87 5.73
CA ALA A 126 -11.02 -13.44 6.74
C ALA A 126 -10.97 -11.91 6.97
N ILE A 127 -9.78 -11.31 6.99
CA ILE A 127 -9.60 -9.86 7.10
C ILE A 127 -10.16 -9.15 5.86
N MET A 128 -9.90 -9.66 4.66
CA MET A 128 -10.43 -9.10 3.42
C MET A 128 -11.96 -9.20 3.36
N GLU A 129 -12.56 -10.31 3.83
CA GLU A 129 -14.02 -10.42 3.94
C GLU A 129 -14.59 -9.43 4.94
N TRP A 130 -14.03 -9.35 6.12
CA TRP A 130 -14.41 -8.40 7.16
C TRP A 130 -14.33 -6.95 6.66
N SER A 131 -13.31 -6.62 5.86
CA SER A 131 -13.14 -5.27 5.31
C SER A 131 -14.31 -4.81 4.44
N ASN A 132 -15.07 -5.73 3.83
CA ASN A 132 -16.24 -5.39 3.00
C ASN A 132 -17.32 -4.65 3.78
N THR A 133 -17.41 -4.87 5.10
CA THR A 133 -18.46 -4.31 5.97
C THR A 133 -17.93 -3.33 7.03
N HIS A 134 -16.65 -3.39 7.37
CA HIS A 134 -16.06 -2.60 8.46
C HIS A 134 -15.08 -1.52 7.99
N VAL A 135 -14.71 -1.52 6.71
CA VAL A 135 -13.80 -0.53 6.13
C VAL A 135 -14.47 0.15 4.95
N TYR A 136 -14.40 1.49 4.89
CA TYR A 136 -15.00 2.18 3.76
C TYR A 136 -14.15 2.01 2.49
N SER A 137 -12.86 2.36 2.53
CA SER A 137 -11.98 2.25 1.36
C SER A 137 -10.71 1.45 1.69
N THR A 138 -10.35 0.49 0.81
CA THR A 138 -9.13 -0.33 0.97
C THR A 138 -8.16 -0.08 -0.18
N LEU A 139 -6.91 0.27 0.16
CA LEU A 139 -5.79 0.38 -0.76
C LEU A 139 -4.88 -0.84 -0.60
N HIS A 140 -4.79 -1.66 -1.65
CA HIS A 140 -3.95 -2.84 -1.71
C HIS A 140 -2.67 -2.53 -2.48
N ILE A 141 -1.50 -2.95 -1.99
CA ILE A 141 -0.20 -2.64 -2.57
C ILE A 141 0.55 -3.91 -2.95
N CYS A 142 1.12 -3.96 -4.16
CA CYS A 142 1.98 -5.02 -4.70
C CYS A 142 1.35 -6.42 -4.57
N TRP A 143 1.96 -7.34 -3.84
CA TRP A 143 1.38 -8.67 -3.60
C TRP A 143 0.02 -8.58 -2.91
N GLY A 144 -0.17 -7.62 -1.99
CA GLY A 144 -1.48 -7.36 -1.39
C GLY A 144 -2.54 -6.97 -2.42
N ALA A 145 -2.16 -6.28 -3.51
CA ALA A 145 -3.05 -6.00 -4.63
C ALA A 145 -3.41 -7.27 -5.42
N GLN A 146 -2.43 -8.13 -5.69
CA GLN A 146 -2.66 -9.42 -6.34
C GLN A 146 -3.56 -10.31 -5.48
N ALA A 147 -3.29 -10.40 -4.17
CA ALA A 147 -4.10 -11.16 -3.21
C ALA A 147 -5.54 -10.66 -3.14
N GLY A 148 -5.73 -9.34 -3.08
CA GLY A 148 -7.06 -8.74 -3.07
C GLY A 148 -7.84 -8.94 -4.38
N LEU A 149 -7.18 -8.81 -5.53
CA LEU A 149 -7.78 -9.11 -6.85
C LEU A 149 -8.15 -10.58 -6.96
N HIS A 150 -7.31 -11.48 -6.47
CA HIS A 150 -7.61 -12.91 -6.45
C HIS A 150 -8.80 -13.22 -5.52
N TYR A 151 -8.76 -12.76 -4.29
CA TYR A 151 -9.79 -13.06 -3.29
C TYR A 151 -11.17 -12.52 -3.68
N HIS A 152 -11.25 -11.25 -4.08
CA HIS A 152 -12.53 -10.59 -4.34
C HIS A 152 -13.08 -10.85 -5.74
N TYR A 153 -12.23 -11.14 -6.73
CA TYR A 153 -12.61 -11.16 -8.15
C TYR A 153 -12.12 -12.39 -8.91
N GLY A 154 -11.36 -13.29 -8.27
CA GLY A 154 -10.83 -14.48 -8.90
C GLY A 154 -9.76 -14.21 -9.97
N ILE A 155 -9.14 -13.02 -9.94
CA ILE A 155 -8.08 -12.67 -10.90
C ILE A 155 -6.79 -13.42 -10.54
N PRO A 156 -6.23 -14.21 -11.45
CA PRO A 156 -4.98 -14.93 -11.19
C PRO A 156 -3.76 -14.02 -11.26
N LYS A 157 -2.66 -14.45 -10.66
CA LYS A 157 -1.32 -13.91 -10.91
C LYS A 157 -0.54 -14.83 -11.83
N TYR A 158 0.44 -14.29 -12.53
CA TYR A 158 1.31 -15.03 -13.45
C TYR A 158 2.77 -14.73 -13.14
N ASP A 159 3.62 -15.73 -13.26
CA ASP A 159 5.07 -15.53 -13.18
C ASP A 159 5.56 -14.73 -14.39
N VAL A 160 6.52 -13.83 -14.16
CA VAL A 160 7.21 -13.12 -15.23
C VAL A 160 8.56 -13.78 -15.50
N PRO A 161 9.02 -13.81 -16.78
CA PRO A 161 10.29 -14.43 -17.14
C PRO A 161 11.49 -13.81 -16.43
N GLU A 162 11.44 -12.49 -16.23
CA GLU A 162 12.46 -11.69 -15.57
C GLU A 162 11.79 -10.80 -14.51
N LYS A 163 12.48 -10.59 -13.39
CA LYS A 163 12.00 -9.72 -12.32
C LYS A 163 11.71 -8.33 -12.86
N VAL A 164 10.50 -7.83 -12.67
CA VAL A 164 10.17 -6.43 -12.92
C VAL A 164 10.79 -5.61 -11.80
N PHE A 165 11.96 -5.01 -12.06
CA PHE A 165 12.79 -4.39 -11.04
C PHE A 165 13.34 -3.03 -11.51
N GLY A 166 12.89 -1.96 -10.89
CA GLY A 166 13.30 -0.60 -11.28
C GLY A 166 12.17 0.43 -11.22
N ILE A 167 12.37 1.53 -11.95
CA ILE A 167 11.43 2.64 -12.08
C ILE A 167 10.87 2.63 -13.51
N PHE A 168 9.54 2.58 -13.61
CA PHE A 168 8.87 2.45 -14.90
C PHE A 168 7.90 3.60 -15.15
N PRO A 169 7.83 4.09 -16.40
CA PRO A 169 6.84 5.08 -16.80
C PRO A 169 5.46 4.45 -16.90
N HIS A 170 4.47 5.14 -16.37
CA HIS A 170 3.06 4.75 -16.41
C HIS A 170 2.21 5.86 -16.99
N SER A 171 1.11 5.48 -17.62
CA SER A 171 0.08 6.38 -18.11
C SER A 171 -1.31 5.97 -17.64
N MET A 172 -2.24 6.92 -17.69
CA MET A 172 -3.64 6.65 -17.39
C MET A 172 -4.32 6.00 -18.58
N THR A 173 -5.17 4.98 -18.33
CA THR A 173 -5.92 4.28 -19.38
C THR A 173 -7.23 4.97 -19.75
N TYR A 174 -7.65 5.99 -18.98
CA TYR A 174 -8.90 6.72 -19.17
C TYR A 174 -8.69 8.11 -19.71
N THR A 175 -9.57 8.51 -20.65
CA THR A 175 -9.66 9.89 -21.16
C THR A 175 -10.39 10.83 -20.20
N LYS A 176 -11.15 10.30 -19.24
CA LYS A 176 -11.84 11.09 -18.20
C LYS A 176 -10.98 11.17 -16.94
N PRO A 177 -10.94 12.32 -16.25
CA PRO A 177 -10.20 12.45 -15.02
C PRO A 177 -10.60 11.40 -13.97
N VAL A 178 -9.62 10.66 -13.45
CA VAL A 178 -9.77 9.73 -12.33
C VAL A 178 -9.31 10.44 -11.07
N LYS A 179 -10.15 10.49 -10.04
CA LYS A 179 -9.86 11.21 -8.78
C LYS A 179 -8.51 10.78 -8.17
N LEU A 180 -8.15 9.50 -8.28
CA LEU A 180 -6.89 8.94 -7.75
C LEU A 180 -5.65 9.60 -8.37
N PHE A 181 -5.72 9.95 -9.65
CA PHE A 181 -4.60 10.53 -10.41
C PHE A 181 -4.74 12.04 -10.61
N ARG A 182 -5.56 12.70 -9.80
CA ARG A 182 -5.71 14.15 -9.89
C ARG A 182 -4.38 14.84 -9.58
N GLY A 183 -3.91 15.66 -10.53
CA GLY A 183 -2.64 16.38 -10.43
C GLY A 183 -1.41 15.59 -10.87
N PHE A 184 -1.59 14.35 -11.30
CA PHE A 184 -0.52 13.59 -11.95
C PHE A 184 -0.23 14.14 -13.35
N ASP A 185 1.02 14.01 -13.79
CA ASP A 185 1.40 14.23 -15.17
C ASP A 185 0.87 13.10 -16.06
N ASP A 186 0.81 13.32 -17.39
CA ASP A 186 0.34 12.31 -18.35
C ASP A 186 1.20 11.04 -18.30
N ILE A 187 2.50 11.19 -17.99
CA ILE A 187 3.44 10.11 -17.75
C ILE A 187 4.07 10.33 -16.37
N PHE A 188 3.99 9.32 -15.51
CA PHE A 188 4.54 9.36 -14.16
C PHE A 188 5.33 8.09 -13.83
N GLN A 189 6.29 8.20 -12.93
CA GLN A 189 7.22 7.13 -12.60
C GLN A 189 6.77 6.38 -11.35
N ILE A 190 6.84 5.03 -11.40
CA ILE A 190 6.51 4.17 -10.26
C ILE A 190 7.59 3.10 -10.08
N PRO A 191 8.08 2.89 -8.84
CA PRO A 191 8.95 1.77 -8.50
C PRO A 191 8.22 0.43 -8.55
N HIS A 192 8.91 -0.59 -9.08
CA HIS A 192 8.47 -1.98 -9.02
C HIS A 192 9.60 -2.90 -8.55
N SER A 193 9.22 -3.93 -7.79
CA SER A 193 10.05 -5.08 -7.44
C SER A 193 9.15 -6.30 -7.30
N ARG A 194 9.02 -7.11 -8.34
CA ARG A 194 8.12 -8.26 -8.34
C ARG A 194 8.52 -9.32 -9.36
N HIS A 195 8.22 -10.59 -9.04
CA HIS A 195 8.38 -11.77 -9.90
C HIS A 195 7.07 -12.26 -10.52
N THR A 196 5.95 -11.56 -10.22
CA THR A 196 4.63 -11.92 -10.74
C THR A 196 3.90 -10.70 -11.27
N GLU A 197 2.91 -10.92 -12.13
CA GLU A 197 2.08 -9.89 -12.72
C GLU A 197 0.58 -10.23 -12.68
N ILE A 198 -0.24 -9.21 -12.88
CA ILE A 198 -1.65 -9.32 -13.25
C ILE A 198 -1.76 -8.95 -14.71
N ARG A 199 -2.51 -9.73 -15.49
CA ARG A 199 -2.68 -9.46 -16.91
C ARG A 199 -3.82 -8.48 -17.18
N ARG A 200 -3.58 -7.62 -18.15
CA ARG A 200 -4.54 -6.62 -18.62
C ARG A 200 -5.86 -7.24 -19.07
N GLU A 201 -5.78 -8.37 -19.78
CA GLU A 201 -6.91 -9.08 -20.32
C GLU A 201 -7.88 -9.55 -19.24
N ASP A 202 -7.35 -10.05 -18.11
CA ASP A 202 -8.16 -10.54 -17.00
C ASP A 202 -8.92 -9.40 -16.32
N ILE A 203 -8.28 -8.25 -16.16
CA ILE A 203 -8.93 -7.05 -15.62
C ILE A 203 -10.04 -6.56 -16.56
N LEU A 204 -9.76 -6.46 -17.86
CA LEU A 204 -10.74 -5.98 -18.84
C LEU A 204 -11.91 -6.94 -19.05
N ALA A 205 -11.70 -8.24 -18.87
CA ALA A 205 -12.77 -9.25 -18.94
C ALA A 205 -13.71 -9.18 -17.72
N HIS A 206 -13.29 -8.63 -16.61
CA HIS A 206 -14.07 -8.59 -15.37
C HIS A 206 -14.94 -7.33 -15.28
N LYS A 207 -16.28 -7.51 -15.33
CA LYS A 207 -17.26 -6.40 -15.41
C LYS A 207 -17.26 -5.46 -14.22
N SER A 208 -16.81 -5.90 -13.05
CA SER A 208 -16.78 -5.11 -11.81
C SER A 208 -15.44 -4.40 -11.58
N LEU A 209 -14.48 -4.50 -12.49
CA LEU A 209 -13.17 -3.88 -12.39
C LEU A 209 -12.97 -2.80 -13.46
N ARG A 210 -12.10 -1.85 -13.13
CA ARG A 210 -11.62 -0.79 -14.03
C ARG A 210 -10.10 -0.76 -13.99
N LEU A 211 -9.47 -0.90 -15.16
CA LEU A 211 -8.05 -0.61 -15.31
C LEU A 211 -7.87 0.91 -15.33
N LEU A 212 -7.10 1.45 -14.38
CA LEU A 212 -6.91 2.89 -14.20
C LEU A 212 -5.60 3.38 -14.81
N SER A 213 -4.53 2.57 -14.70
CA SER A 213 -3.19 2.91 -15.18
C SER A 213 -2.38 1.67 -15.48
N GLU A 214 -1.54 1.77 -16.48
CA GLU A 214 -0.62 0.72 -16.93
C GLU A 214 0.69 1.29 -17.49
N SER A 215 1.66 0.43 -17.70
CA SER A 215 2.95 0.70 -18.34
C SER A 215 3.16 -0.31 -19.46
N ASP A 216 3.73 0.14 -20.58
CA ASP A 216 4.13 -0.76 -21.66
C ASP A 216 5.24 -1.74 -21.24
N GLU A 217 6.03 -1.36 -20.20
CA GLU A 217 7.19 -2.13 -19.75
C GLU A 217 6.89 -2.98 -18.52
N SER A 218 6.09 -2.47 -17.56
CA SER A 218 5.79 -3.17 -16.30
C SER A 218 4.35 -3.63 -16.18
N GLY A 219 3.51 -3.46 -17.21
CA GLY A 219 2.14 -3.94 -17.24
C GLY A 219 1.17 -3.16 -16.36
N VAL A 220 0.14 -3.83 -15.84
CA VAL A 220 -0.93 -3.25 -15.02
C VAL A 220 -0.36 -2.62 -13.76
N TYR A 221 -0.68 -1.35 -13.51
CA TYR A 221 -0.31 -0.64 -12.28
C TYR A 221 -1.48 -0.45 -11.33
N ALA A 222 -2.56 0.18 -11.79
CA ALA A 222 -3.66 0.52 -10.91
C ALA A 222 -5.00 0.03 -11.44
N VAL A 223 -5.76 -0.60 -10.56
CA VAL A 223 -7.09 -1.13 -10.79
C VAL A 223 -8.01 -0.67 -9.66
N SER A 224 -9.28 -0.40 -9.94
CA SER A 224 -10.30 -0.22 -8.92
C SER A 224 -11.53 -1.06 -9.21
N ASP A 225 -12.34 -1.30 -8.18
CA ASP A 225 -13.71 -1.72 -8.39
C ASP A 225 -14.56 -0.58 -8.96
N LEU A 226 -15.81 -0.87 -9.33
CA LEU A 226 -16.71 0.15 -9.90
C LEU A 226 -17.12 1.22 -8.89
N THR A 227 -17.13 0.90 -7.61
CA THR A 227 -17.49 1.82 -6.52
C THR A 227 -16.33 2.73 -6.13
N GLY A 228 -15.08 2.36 -6.45
CA GLY A 228 -13.87 3.02 -5.99
C GLY A 228 -13.51 2.69 -4.53
N ARG A 229 -14.23 1.78 -3.88
CA ARG A 229 -13.94 1.37 -2.49
C ARG A 229 -12.74 0.44 -2.37
N LYS A 230 -12.45 -0.34 -3.41
CA LYS A 230 -11.25 -1.19 -3.46
C LYS A 230 -10.32 -0.70 -4.55
N ILE A 231 -9.11 -0.37 -4.16
CA ILE A 231 -8.05 0.13 -5.04
C ILE A 231 -6.86 -0.81 -4.93
N PHE A 232 -6.31 -1.20 -6.07
CA PHE A 232 -5.21 -2.15 -6.19
C PHE A 232 -4.09 -1.50 -6.99
N VAL A 233 -2.90 -1.35 -6.39
CA VAL A 233 -1.71 -0.84 -7.05
C VAL A 233 -0.60 -1.87 -6.98
N THR A 234 -0.04 -2.27 -8.12
CA THR A 234 0.98 -3.33 -8.21
C THR A 234 2.40 -2.83 -7.99
N GLY A 235 2.61 -1.52 -8.02
CA GLY A 235 3.90 -0.86 -7.77
C GLY A 235 3.99 -0.31 -6.35
N HIS A 236 5.15 0.27 -6.05
CA HIS A 236 5.56 0.67 -4.70
C HIS A 236 5.76 2.19 -4.60
N SER A 237 4.67 2.94 -4.58
CA SER A 237 4.74 4.41 -4.39
C SER A 237 5.32 4.82 -3.03
N GLU A 238 5.28 3.93 -2.03
CA GLU A 238 5.79 4.18 -0.68
C GLU A 238 7.31 4.07 -0.55
N TYR A 239 8.03 3.53 -1.55
CA TYR A 239 9.45 3.23 -1.44
C TYR A 239 10.33 4.45 -1.19
N ASP A 240 11.32 4.27 -0.32
CA ASP A 240 12.42 5.21 -0.08
C ASP A 240 13.41 5.23 -1.24
N ALA A 241 14.22 6.29 -1.29
CA ALA A 241 15.26 6.45 -2.30
C ALA A 241 16.15 5.22 -2.43
N ASN A 242 16.50 4.58 -1.32
CA ASN A 242 17.47 3.49 -1.28
C ASN A 242 16.83 2.08 -1.29
N THR A 243 15.52 1.94 -1.26
CA THR A 243 14.87 0.63 -1.09
C THR A 243 15.30 -0.38 -2.17
N LEU A 244 15.29 0.01 -3.44
CA LEU A 244 15.73 -0.89 -4.53
C LEU A 244 17.24 -1.12 -4.52
N ARG A 245 18.06 -0.13 -4.10
CA ARG A 245 19.50 -0.31 -3.93
C ARG A 245 19.82 -1.34 -2.84
N ASP A 246 19.16 -1.22 -1.71
CA ASP A 246 19.38 -2.12 -0.58
C ASP A 246 18.93 -3.55 -0.92
N GLU A 247 17.86 -3.69 -1.68
CA GLU A 247 17.41 -4.97 -2.24
C GLU A 247 18.44 -5.54 -3.22
N TYR A 248 18.91 -4.74 -4.17
CA TYR A 248 19.92 -5.13 -5.15
C TYR A 248 21.22 -5.62 -4.48
N LEU A 249 21.75 -4.82 -3.53
CA LEU A 249 22.98 -5.19 -2.81
C LEU A 249 22.80 -6.45 -1.96
N ARG A 250 21.68 -6.56 -1.26
CA ARG A 250 21.32 -7.75 -0.46
C ARG A 250 21.32 -9.03 -1.31
N ASP A 251 20.73 -8.96 -2.51
CA ASP A 251 20.59 -10.13 -3.37
C ASP A 251 21.92 -10.49 -4.05
N LEU A 252 22.75 -9.50 -4.40
CA LEU A 252 24.14 -9.70 -4.83
C LEU A 252 24.98 -10.40 -3.75
N GLU A 253 24.91 -9.94 -2.49
CA GLU A 253 25.63 -10.53 -1.37
C GLU A 253 25.22 -12.01 -1.13
N LYS A 254 23.97 -12.34 -1.41
CA LYS A 254 23.46 -13.72 -1.32
C LYS A 254 23.79 -14.59 -2.53
N GLY A 255 24.39 -14.00 -3.57
CA GLY A 255 24.64 -14.70 -4.82
C GLY A 255 23.38 -15.02 -5.63
N ILE A 256 22.28 -14.31 -5.37
CA ILE A 256 21.04 -14.44 -6.12
C ILE A 256 21.21 -13.66 -7.43
N PRO A 257 20.92 -14.27 -8.60
CA PRO A 257 20.92 -13.53 -9.86
C PRO A 257 19.94 -12.35 -9.81
N ILE A 258 20.44 -11.14 -10.00
CA ILE A 258 19.64 -9.92 -10.03
C ILE A 258 20.27 -8.93 -11.02
N GLU A 259 19.43 -8.32 -11.82
CA GLU A 259 19.81 -7.22 -12.71
C GLU A 259 19.83 -5.88 -11.96
N ILE A 260 20.57 -4.91 -12.49
CA ILE A 260 20.54 -3.53 -11.98
C ILE A 260 19.11 -2.99 -12.11
N PRO A 261 18.56 -2.33 -11.07
CA PRO A 261 17.21 -1.78 -11.16
C PRO A 261 17.12 -0.76 -12.31
N LYS A 262 16.20 -1.00 -13.24
CA LYS A 262 16.04 -0.21 -14.48
C LYS A 262 15.65 1.24 -14.15
N ASN A 263 16.26 2.21 -14.85
CA ASN A 263 15.97 3.65 -14.71
C ASN A 263 16.15 4.22 -13.27
N TYR A 264 16.93 3.57 -12.44
CA TYR A 264 17.07 3.90 -11.04
C TYR A 264 18.38 4.61 -10.71
N PHE A 265 19.51 4.11 -11.22
CA PHE A 265 20.80 4.76 -11.07
C PHE A 265 21.12 5.63 -12.28
N PRO A 266 21.79 6.79 -12.09
CA PRO A 266 22.23 7.63 -13.20
C PRO A 266 23.17 6.88 -14.16
N GLY A 267 22.73 6.64 -15.40
CA GLY A 267 23.50 5.90 -16.41
C GLY A 267 23.74 4.44 -16.08
N ASP A 268 22.84 3.81 -15.32
CA ASP A 268 22.91 2.43 -14.85
C ASP A 268 24.18 2.10 -14.04
N ASP A 269 24.73 3.13 -13.39
CA ASP A 269 25.94 3.03 -12.55
C ASP A 269 25.54 2.87 -11.07
N SER A 270 25.59 1.65 -10.55
CA SER A 270 25.21 1.32 -9.17
C SER A 270 26.12 1.93 -8.09
N SER A 271 27.24 2.53 -8.49
CA SER A 271 28.12 3.28 -7.57
C SER A 271 27.60 4.68 -7.24
N LYS A 272 26.63 5.19 -8.02
CA LYS A 272 26.02 6.49 -7.84
C LYS A 272 24.78 6.42 -6.96
N ASP A 273 24.39 7.56 -6.38
CA ASP A 273 23.15 7.66 -5.65
C ASP A 273 21.93 7.56 -6.59
N PRO A 274 20.84 6.91 -6.14
CA PRO A 274 19.63 6.75 -6.93
C PRO A 274 18.94 8.08 -7.26
N LEU A 275 18.30 8.15 -8.43
CA LEU A 275 17.43 9.27 -8.80
C LEU A 275 16.00 8.99 -8.36
N VAL A 276 15.48 9.82 -7.47
CA VAL A 276 14.07 9.70 -7.02
C VAL A 276 13.18 10.49 -7.97
N THR A 277 12.50 9.79 -8.86
CA THR A 277 11.60 10.37 -9.88
C THR A 277 10.12 10.11 -9.63
N TRP A 278 9.76 9.40 -8.54
CA TRP A 278 8.38 9.01 -8.20
C TRP A 278 7.79 9.74 -6.99
N ARG A 279 8.54 10.58 -6.27
CA ARG A 279 8.11 11.19 -5.00
C ARG A 279 6.84 12.04 -5.14
N SER A 280 6.73 12.84 -6.19
CA SER A 280 5.55 13.68 -6.42
C SER A 280 4.31 12.84 -6.69
N SER A 281 4.41 11.84 -7.56
CA SER A 281 3.33 10.91 -7.88
C SER A 281 2.90 10.11 -6.64
N ALA A 282 3.87 9.63 -5.85
CA ALA A 282 3.61 8.94 -4.59
C ALA A 282 2.82 9.81 -3.59
N THR A 283 3.26 11.05 -3.41
CA THR A 283 2.57 12.01 -2.55
C THR A 283 1.14 12.25 -3.00
N LEU A 284 0.92 12.44 -4.29
CA LEU A 284 -0.42 12.63 -4.85
C LEU A 284 -1.30 11.38 -4.71
N LEU A 285 -0.74 10.17 -4.90
CA LEU A 285 -1.49 8.93 -4.74
C LEU A 285 -2.13 8.84 -3.35
N PHE A 286 -1.32 8.95 -2.30
CA PHE A 286 -1.80 8.86 -0.91
C PHE A 286 -2.72 10.01 -0.53
N THR A 287 -2.38 11.24 -0.93
CA THR A 287 -3.22 12.42 -0.66
C THR A 287 -4.58 12.32 -1.36
N ASN A 288 -4.60 11.90 -2.62
CA ASN A 288 -5.84 11.73 -3.39
C ASN A 288 -6.69 10.58 -2.84
N TRP A 289 -6.07 9.46 -2.44
CA TRP A 289 -6.78 8.37 -1.80
C TRP A 289 -7.43 8.83 -0.50
N LEU A 290 -6.67 9.46 0.42
CA LEU A 290 -7.20 9.97 1.67
C LEU A 290 -8.31 11.00 1.46
N ASN A 291 -8.15 11.92 0.51
CA ASN A 291 -9.12 13.00 0.30
C ASN A 291 -10.37 12.53 -0.45
N TYR A 292 -10.21 11.82 -1.58
CA TYR A 292 -11.31 11.55 -2.51
C TYR A 292 -11.98 10.19 -2.35
N TYR A 293 -11.33 9.23 -1.69
CA TYR A 293 -11.84 7.88 -1.51
C TYR A 293 -12.10 7.53 -0.04
N VAL A 294 -11.48 8.29 0.87
CA VAL A 294 -11.68 8.12 2.31
C VAL A 294 -12.50 9.29 2.85
N TYR A 295 -11.91 10.49 2.98
CA TYR A 295 -12.52 11.62 3.69
C TYR A 295 -13.87 12.07 3.11
N GLN A 296 -13.96 12.25 1.78
CA GLN A 296 -15.16 12.80 1.15
C GLN A 296 -16.32 11.81 1.02
N GLU A 297 -16.04 10.52 1.08
CA GLU A 297 -17.01 9.47 0.80
C GLU A 297 -17.44 8.70 2.06
N THR A 298 -16.61 8.70 3.12
CA THR A 298 -16.93 7.97 4.35
C THR A 298 -18.02 8.69 5.16
N PRO A 299 -19.07 7.99 5.63
CA PRO A 299 -20.07 8.58 6.51
C PRO A 299 -19.45 9.01 7.84
N PHE A 300 -19.99 10.06 8.43
CA PHE A 300 -19.51 10.56 9.73
C PHE A 300 -19.61 9.48 10.83
N ASP A 301 -20.70 8.74 10.86
CA ASP A 301 -20.89 7.60 11.74
C ASP A 301 -20.54 6.32 10.99
N LEU A 302 -19.39 5.74 11.33
CA LEU A 302 -18.88 4.50 10.71
C LEU A 302 -19.75 3.28 10.96
N SER A 303 -20.57 3.27 12.01
CA SER A 303 -21.49 2.17 12.29
C SER A 303 -22.61 2.03 11.24
N THR A 304 -22.78 3.06 10.39
CA THR A 304 -23.75 3.07 9.29
C THR A 304 -23.16 2.59 7.96
N LEU A 305 -21.94 2.05 7.95
CA LEU A 305 -21.32 1.50 6.74
C LEU A 305 -22.16 0.36 6.17
N LEU A 306 -22.58 0.54 4.92
CA LEU A 306 -23.23 -0.51 4.16
C LEU A 306 -22.18 -1.36 3.43
N PRO A 307 -22.43 -2.68 3.25
CA PRO A 307 -21.60 -3.53 2.42
C PRO A 307 -21.39 -2.92 1.03
N ALA A 308 -20.22 -3.15 0.43
CA ALA A 308 -19.89 -2.61 -0.89
C ALA A 308 -20.87 -3.05 -1.99
N SER A 309 -21.55 -4.18 -1.81
CA SER A 309 -22.58 -4.74 -2.72
C SER A 309 -23.90 -3.97 -2.73
N ASP A 310 -24.20 -3.20 -1.70
CA ASP A 310 -25.53 -2.60 -1.47
C ASP A 310 -25.60 -1.11 -1.84
N GLN A 311 -24.48 -0.54 -2.26
CA GLN A 311 -24.43 0.83 -2.78
C GLN A 311 -24.68 0.78 -4.32
N LYS A 312 -25.93 0.99 -4.73
CA LYS A 312 -26.34 1.15 -6.13
C LYS A 312 -26.27 2.63 -6.54
#